data_3e28c49ae416804ed967df2f68808f8a
#
_entry.id   3e28c49ae416804ed967df2f68808f8a
#
_cell.length_a   1.000
_cell.length_b   1.000
_cell.length_c   1.000
_cell.angle_alpha   90.00
_cell.angle_beta   90.00
_cell.angle_gamma   90.00
#
_symmetry.space_group_name_H-M   'P 1'
#
loop_
_entity.id
_entity.type
_entity.pdbx_description
1 polymer ?
#
loop_
_entity_poly.entity_id
_entity_poly.type
_entity_poly.pdbx_seq_one_letter_code
_entity_poly.pdbx_strand_id
1 'polypeptide(L)'
;MHASAKKVLILTIAITIMTIAQNQVLYWGVMKPHVDNFVAGMNNSLKPMGEWLRDHSGEHALVVVPDVGAIGYFSDRVVCDIGLITPEFGKGFRGLDYDTGMLQKKYNAIVHPDYVIDRSSVPERLSSPLLLPIMTRQFPGLGITHNEMIYYTLYKQKSDSSFE
;
A
#
# COMPACT_ATOMS: atom_id res chain seq x y z
N MET A 1 -11.55 -40.78 -43.79
CA MET A 1 -11.68 -39.43 -43.21
C MET A 1 -12.11 -39.41 -41.73
N HIS A 2 -12.92 -40.36 -41.21
CA HIS A 2 -13.44 -40.32 -39.83
C HIS A 2 -12.38 -40.50 -38.70
N ALA A 3 -11.29 -41.26 -38.93
CA ALA A 3 -10.24 -41.50 -37.94
C ALA A 3 -9.43 -40.22 -37.59
N SER A 4 -9.29 -39.28 -38.53
CA SER A 4 -8.59 -38.02 -38.36
C SER A 4 -9.37 -37.05 -37.46
N ALA A 5 -10.70 -36.96 -37.67
CA ALA A 5 -11.57 -36.09 -36.87
C ALA A 5 -11.61 -36.52 -35.39
N LYS A 6 -11.66 -37.82 -35.09
CA LYS A 6 -11.61 -38.35 -33.72
C LYS A 6 -10.28 -37.99 -33.00
N LYS A 7 -9.16 -38.10 -33.70
CA LYS A 7 -7.84 -37.74 -33.15
C LYS A 7 -7.77 -36.25 -32.82
N VAL A 8 -8.26 -35.39 -33.72
CA VAL A 8 -8.32 -33.94 -33.50
C VAL A 8 -9.17 -33.62 -32.28
N LEU A 9 -10.36 -34.22 -32.18
CA LEU A 9 -11.26 -33.99 -31.02
C LEU A 9 -10.62 -34.39 -29.70
N ILE A 10 -9.97 -35.58 -29.64
CA ILE A 10 -9.28 -36.06 -28.44
C ILE A 10 -8.15 -35.09 -28.05
N LEU A 11 -7.35 -34.63 -29.02
CA LEU A 11 -6.26 -33.72 -28.79
C LEU A 11 -6.79 -32.38 -28.26
N THR A 12 -7.85 -31.83 -28.84
CA THR A 12 -8.47 -30.59 -28.37
C THR A 12 -8.97 -30.74 -26.94
N ILE A 13 -9.66 -31.82 -26.59
CA ILE A 13 -10.14 -32.08 -25.22
C ILE A 13 -8.94 -32.17 -24.27
N ALA A 14 -7.88 -32.90 -24.63
CA ALA A 14 -6.70 -33.02 -23.78
C ALA A 14 -6.02 -31.68 -23.52
N ILE A 15 -5.85 -30.84 -24.56
CA ILE A 15 -5.29 -29.50 -24.43
C ILE A 15 -6.19 -28.65 -23.52
N THR A 16 -7.52 -28.66 -23.70
CA THR A 16 -8.44 -27.94 -22.89
C THR A 16 -8.35 -28.31 -21.40
N ILE A 17 -8.35 -29.63 -21.11
CA ILE A 17 -8.21 -30.14 -19.73
C ILE A 17 -6.87 -29.68 -19.13
N MET A 18 -5.79 -29.80 -19.88
CA MET A 18 -4.46 -29.41 -19.41
C MET A 18 -4.39 -27.90 -19.11
N THR A 19 -4.97 -27.07 -19.97
CA THR A 19 -5.04 -25.62 -19.77
C THR A 19 -5.86 -25.28 -18.51
N ILE A 20 -7.00 -25.93 -18.31
CA ILE A 20 -7.81 -25.73 -17.10
C ILE A 20 -7.03 -26.16 -15.86
N ALA A 21 -6.40 -27.31 -15.87
CA ALA A 21 -5.61 -27.81 -14.76
C ALA A 21 -4.45 -26.87 -14.41
N GLN A 22 -3.71 -26.41 -15.42
CA GLN A 22 -2.64 -25.43 -15.23
C GLN A 22 -3.14 -24.12 -14.61
N ASN A 23 -4.26 -23.60 -15.09
CA ASN A 23 -4.86 -22.37 -14.52
C ASN A 23 -5.30 -22.59 -13.07
N GLN A 24 -5.86 -23.75 -12.72
CA GLN A 24 -6.23 -24.06 -11.33
C GLN A 24 -5.01 -24.12 -10.42
N VAL A 25 -3.93 -24.78 -10.84
CA VAL A 25 -2.66 -24.82 -10.09
C VAL A 25 -2.11 -23.43 -9.88
N LEU A 26 -2.08 -22.59 -10.92
CA LEU A 26 -1.61 -21.20 -10.82
C LEU A 26 -2.51 -20.37 -9.89
N TYR A 27 -3.82 -20.49 -10.02
CA TYR A 27 -4.76 -19.77 -9.19
C TYR A 27 -4.61 -20.12 -7.70
N TRP A 28 -4.70 -21.39 -7.35
CA TRP A 28 -4.66 -21.85 -5.97
C TRP A 28 -3.27 -21.77 -5.35
N GLY A 29 -2.21 -22.05 -6.13
CA GLY A 29 -0.83 -22.08 -5.65
C GLY A 29 -0.15 -20.71 -5.59
N VAL A 30 -0.57 -19.77 -6.44
CA VAL A 30 0.10 -18.47 -6.56
C VAL A 30 -0.86 -17.32 -6.30
N MET A 31 -1.91 -17.18 -7.12
CA MET A 31 -2.74 -15.99 -7.10
C MET A 31 -3.53 -15.83 -5.79
N LYS A 32 -4.20 -16.90 -5.36
CA LYS A 32 -5.07 -16.83 -4.17
C LYS A 32 -4.32 -16.45 -2.89
N PRO A 33 -3.16 -17.04 -2.55
CA PRO A 33 -2.41 -16.62 -1.36
C PRO A 33 -2.02 -15.13 -1.39
N HIS A 34 -1.65 -14.59 -2.55
CA HIS A 34 -1.32 -13.17 -2.66
C HIS A 34 -2.55 -12.28 -2.47
N VAL A 35 -3.69 -12.67 -3.04
CA VAL A 35 -4.95 -11.93 -2.83
C VAL A 35 -5.35 -11.98 -1.36
N ASP A 36 -5.29 -13.15 -0.72
CA ASP A 36 -5.64 -13.31 0.69
C ASP A 36 -4.72 -12.45 1.59
N ASN A 37 -3.41 -12.42 1.33
CA ASN A 37 -2.46 -11.59 2.05
C ASN A 37 -2.73 -10.10 1.86
N PHE A 38 -3.02 -9.68 0.62
CA PHE A 38 -3.37 -8.30 0.33
C PHE A 38 -4.65 -7.87 1.06
N VAL A 39 -5.70 -8.70 1.01
CA VAL A 39 -6.97 -8.44 1.70
C VAL A 39 -6.76 -8.39 3.22
N ALA A 40 -5.96 -9.31 3.77
CA ALA A 40 -5.62 -9.31 5.19
C ALA A 40 -4.86 -8.03 5.58
N GLY A 41 -3.89 -7.60 4.78
CA GLY A 41 -3.16 -6.35 4.97
C GLY A 41 -4.06 -5.12 4.94
N MET A 42 -4.97 -5.04 3.96
CA MET A 42 -5.96 -3.97 3.88
C MET A 42 -6.83 -3.91 5.13
N ASN A 43 -7.39 -5.04 5.56
CA ASN A 43 -8.32 -5.10 6.68
C ASN A 43 -7.65 -4.93 8.05
N ASN A 44 -6.42 -5.41 8.23
CA ASN A 44 -5.74 -5.42 9.53
C ASN A 44 -4.76 -4.26 9.70
N SER A 45 -4.43 -3.55 8.62
CA SER A 45 -3.46 -2.45 8.64
C SER A 45 -4.08 -1.13 8.20
N LEU A 46 -4.35 -0.95 6.91
CA LEU A 46 -4.72 0.36 6.36
C LEU A 46 -6.12 0.81 6.76
N LYS A 47 -7.10 -0.10 6.78
CA LYS A 47 -8.47 0.23 7.21
C LYS A 47 -8.51 0.73 8.67
N PRO A 48 -7.94 0.01 9.67
CA PRO A 48 -7.92 0.51 11.06
C PRO A 48 -7.18 1.84 11.23
N MET A 49 -6.14 2.12 10.42
CA MET A 49 -5.47 3.43 10.44
C MET A 49 -6.37 4.54 9.91
N GLY A 50 -7.09 4.28 8.82
CA GLY A 50 -8.05 5.24 8.29
C GLY A 50 -9.18 5.52 9.29
N GLU A 51 -9.77 4.48 9.86
CA GLU A 51 -10.81 4.62 10.88
C GLU A 51 -10.30 5.38 12.12
N TRP A 52 -9.09 5.08 12.58
CA TRP A 52 -8.48 5.81 13.70
C TRP A 52 -8.30 7.30 13.38
N LEU A 53 -7.84 7.64 12.18
CA LEU A 53 -7.70 9.03 11.73
C LEU A 53 -9.06 9.74 11.72
N ARG A 54 -10.11 9.09 11.22
CA ARG A 54 -11.46 9.64 11.21
C ARG A 54 -11.93 9.98 12.64
N ASP A 55 -11.67 9.08 13.57
CA ASP A 55 -12.23 9.16 14.92
C ASP A 55 -11.39 10.04 15.87
N HIS A 56 -10.09 10.31 15.55
CA HIS A 56 -9.15 10.98 16.46
C HIS A 56 -8.45 12.22 15.87
N SER A 57 -8.77 12.61 14.64
CA SER A 57 -8.21 13.81 14.03
C SER A 57 -9.29 14.83 13.64
N GLY A 58 -8.92 16.10 13.45
CA GLY A 58 -9.83 17.12 12.97
C GLY A 58 -10.29 16.86 11.53
N GLU A 59 -11.48 17.35 11.16
CA GLU A 59 -12.06 17.15 9.81
C GLU A 59 -11.15 17.64 8.68
N HIS A 60 -10.35 18.67 8.92
CA HIS A 60 -9.43 19.24 7.95
C HIS A 60 -7.99 18.76 8.12
N ALA A 61 -7.77 17.72 8.94
CA ALA A 61 -6.43 17.17 9.15
C ALA A 61 -5.83 16.70 7.84
N LEU A 62 -4.58 17.10 7.59
CA LEU A 62 -3.81 16.76 6.41
C LEU A 62 -2.96 15.52 6.69
N VAL A 63 -3.10 14.51 5.88
CA VAL A 63 -2.41 13.24 6.04
C VAL A 63 -1.54 12.95 4.82
N VAL A 64 -0.25 12.80 5.02
CA VAL A 64 0.68 12.33 3.97
C VAL A 64 0.71 10.81 3.98
N VAL A 65 0.50 10.19 2.81
CA VAL A 65 0.39 8.74 2.66
C VAL A 65 1.17 8.20 1.46
N PRO A 66 1.70 6.98 1.53
CA PRO A 66 2.29 6.31 0.37
C PRO A 66 1.25 5.61 -0.51
N ASP A 67 0.10 5.23 0.05
CA ASP A 67 -0.96 4.46 -0.59
C ASP A 67 -2.32 5.05 -0.22
N VAL A 68 -2.87 5.89 -1.10
CA VAL A 68 -4.06 6.69 -0.83
C VAL A 68 -5.34 5.86 -0.62
N GLY A 69 -5.49 4.73 -1.29
CA GLY A 69 -6.72 3.96 -1.43
C GLY A 69 -7.55 3.80 -0.14
N ALA A 70 -7.17 2.86 0.74
CA ALA A 70 -7.92 2.57 1.96
C ALA A 70 -7.87 3.72 2.97
N ILE A 71 -6.70 4.35 3.13
CA ILE A 71 -6.56 5.46 4.07
C ILE A 71 -7.49 6.60 3.69
N GLY A 72 -7.49 7.04 2.42
CA GLY A 72 -8.37 8.11 1.95
C GLY A 72 -9.85 7.77 2.15
N TYR A 73 -10.24 6.53 1.80
CA TYR A 73 -11.62 6.09 1.91
C TYR A 73 -12.14 6.02 3.36
N PHE A 74 -11.34 5.43 4.27
CA PHE A 74 -11.79 5.20 5.65
C PHE A 74 -11.53 6.36 6.60
N SER A 75 -10.60 7.27 6.27
CA SER A 75 -10.29 8.40 7.13
C SER A 75 -11.24 9.57 6.94
N ASP A 76 -11.77 9.76 5.74
CA ASP A 76 -12.51 10.96 5.38
C ASP A 76 -11.73 12.24 5.71
N ARG A 77 -10.41 12.24 5.41
CA ARG A 77 -9.48 13.35 5.67
C ARG A 77 -8.83 13.82 4.38
N VAL A 78 -8.20 14.98 4.42
CA VAL A 78 -7.43 15.49 3.30
C VAL A 78 -6.16 14.66 3.17
N VAL A 79 -6.01 13.95 2.06
CA VAL A 79 -4.89 13.02 1.84
C VAL A 79 -3.96 13.56 0.76
N CYS A 80 -2.68 13.64 1.08
CA CYS A 80 -1.61 13.94 0.13
C CYS A 80 -0.83 12.66 -0.17
N ASP A 81 -0.94 12.20 -1.40
CA ASP A 81 -0.29 10.99 -1.87
C ASP A 81 1.13 11.28 -2.36
N ILE A 82 2.12 10.73 -1.68
CA ILE A 82 3.52 10.77 -2.08
C ILE A 82 3.89 9.65 -3.06
N GLY A 83 2.97 8.75 -3.36
CA GLY A 83 3.10 7.73 -4.41
C GLY A 83 2.95 8.26 -5.83
N LEU A 84 3.02 9.59 -6.03
CA LEU A 84 3.06 10.29 -7.33
C LEU A 84 1.70 10.66 -7.95
N ILE A 85 0.57 10.43 -7.27
CA ILE A 85 -0.74 10.88 -7.77
C ILE A 85 -0.90 12.40 -7.57
N THR A 86 -0.37 12.95 -6.46
CA THR A 86 -0.37 14.40 -6.22
C THR A 86 0.77 15.07 -6.99
N PRO A 87 0.50 15.95 -7.99
CA PRO A 87 1.52 16.50 -8.89
C PRO A 87 2.64 17.27 -8.18
N GLU A 88 2.34 17.92 -7.07
CA GLU A 88 3.29 18.68 -6.25
C GLU A 88 4.38 17.77 -5.67
N PHE A 89 4.00 16.58 -5.22
CA PHE A 89 4.95 15.58 -4.74
C PHE A 89 5.81 15.01 -5.86
N GLY A 90 5.23 14.79 -7.04
CA GLY A 90 5.99 14.38 -8.23
C GLY A 90 7.11 15.35 -8.60
N LYS A 91 6.94 16.65 -8.29
CA LYS A 91 7.99 17.66 -8.47
C LYS A 91 8.99 17.69 -7.33
N GLY A 92 8.52 17.63 -6.08
CA GLY A 92 9.34 17.70 -4.86
C GLY A 92 10.20 16.47 -4.60
N PHE A 93 9.73 15.30 -5.05
CA PHE A 93 10.46 14.02 -4.96
C PHE A 93 11.24 13.67 -6.23
N ARG A 94 11.32 14.58 -7.21
CA ARG A 94 12.00 14.32 -8.48
C ARG A 94 13.45 13.91 -8.25
N GLY A 95 13.80 12.70 -8.73
CA GLY A 95 15.13 12.14 -8.60
C GLY A 95 15.44 11.49 -7.25
N LEU A 96 14.47 11.43 -6.33
CA LEU A 96 14.58 10.71 -5.08
C LEU A 96 13.72 9.43 -5.14
N ASP A 97 14.22 8.36 -4.55
CA ASP A 97 13.40 7.22 -4.21
C ASP A 97 12.50 7.55 -2.99
N TYR A 98 11.45 6.74 -2.82
CA TYR A 98 10.49 6.91 -1.74
C TYR A 98 11.16 6.96 -0.35
N ASP A 99 12.08 6.02 -0.09
CA ASP A 99 12.72 5.87 1.21
C ASP A 99 13.57 7.11 1.56
N THR A 100 14.37 7.58 0.63
CA THR A 100 15.18 8.80 0.80
C THR A 100 14.28 10.02 1.01
N GLY A 101 13.21 10.15 0.24
CA GLY A 101 12.26 11.25 0.38
C GLY A 101 11.58 11.29 1.75
N MET A 102 11.20 10.12 2.28
CA MET A 102 10.57 9.99 3.60
C MET A 102 11.55 10.25 4.74
N LEU A 103 12.74 9.63 4.71
CA LEU A 103 13.77 9.82 5.73
C LEU A 103 14.24 11.27 5.82
N GLN A 104 14.36 11.96 4.68
CA GLN A 104 14.70 13.38 4.62
C GLN A 104 13.51 14.32 4.83
N LYS A 105 12.30 13.79 5.06
CA LYS A 105 11.06 14.56 5.27
C LYS A 105 10.82 15.61 4.18
N LYS A 106 11.10 15.27 2.93
CA LYS A 106 10.94 16.18 1.78
C LYS A 106 9.48 16.64 1.59
N TYR A 107 8.51 15.87 2.11
CA TYR A 107 7.11 16.27 2.13
C TYR A 107 6.87 17.59 2.88
N ASN A 108 7.65 17.92 3.92
CA ASN A 108 7.50 19.17 4.67
C ASN A 108 7.83 20.43 3.85
N ALA A 109 8.59 20.29 2.77
CA ALA A 109 8.84 21.40 1.84
C ALA A 109 7.64 21.67 0.90
N ILE A 110 6.67 20.77 0.88
CA ILE A 110 5.51 20.83 -0.02
C ILE A 110 4.24 21.10 0.78
N VAL A 111 4.06 20.37 1.88
CA VAL A 111 2.90 20.48 2.78
C VAL A 111 3.35 20.34 4.23
N HIS A 112 2.56 20.92 5.14
CA HIS A 112 2.75 20.74 6.59
C HIS A 112 1.66 19.82 7.11
N PRO A 113 1.87 18.47 7.11
CA PRO A 113 0.84 17.52 7.48
C PRO A 113 0.66 17.46 9.01
N ASP A 114 -0.57 17.15 9.44
CA ASP A 114 -0.84 16.80 10.84
C ASP A 114 -0.41 15.36 11.13
N TYR A 115 -0.51 14.50 10.11
CA TYR A 115 -0.16 13.08 10.21
C TYR A 115 0.63 12.62 9.01
N VAL A 116 1.50 11.64 9.25
CA VAL A 116 2.30 10.99 8.22
C VAL A 116 2.16 9.49 8.37
N ILE A 117 1.86 8.80 7.29
CA ILE A 117 1.94 7.35 7.23
C ILE A 117 3.17 6.96 6.43
N ASP A 118 4.04 6.18 7.03
CA ASP A 118 5.22 5.62 6.37
C ASP A 118 5.03 4.14 6.09
N ARG A 119 5.54 3.71 4.95
CA ARG A 119 5.61 2.30 4.54
C ARG A 119 7.06 1.87 4.45
N SER A 120 7.45 0.85 5.21
CA SER A 120 8.85 0.41 5.27
C SER A 120 8.99 -1.07 5.61
N SER A 121 10.19 -1.63 5.41
CA SER A 121 10.55 -2.99 5.85
C SER A 121 10.81 -3.07 7.36
N VAL A 122 10.91 -1.93 8.05
CA VAL A 122 11.21 -1.86 9.50
C VAL A 122 10.12 -1.03 10.18
N PRO A 123 9.59 -1.45 11.34
CA PRO A 123 8.62 -0.66 12.08
C PRO A 123 9.24 0.65 12.56
N GLU A 124 8.44 1.72 12.60
CA GLU A 124 8.78 3.02 13.21
C GLU A 124 10.13 3.61 12.76
N ARG A 125 10.49 3.43 11.48
CA ARG A 125 11.81 3.86 10.98
C ARG A 125 12.03 5.37 10.97
N LEU A 126 10.95 6.18 10.96
CA LEU A 126 11.07 7.63 10.97
C LEU A 126 11.34 8.12 12.40
N SER A 127 12.60 8.10 12.80
CA SER A 127 13.01 8.64 14.11
C SER A 127 13.13 10.16 14.04
N SER A 128 12.32 10.88 14.81
CA SER A 128 12.35 12.33 14.89
C SER A 128 11.63 12.81 16.14
N PRO A 129 12.14 13.83 16.86
CA PRO A 129 11.44 14.43 17.97
C PRO A 129 10.11 15.09 17.59
N LEU A 130 9.94 15.42 16.30
CA LEU A 130 8.71 16.01 15.73
C LEU A 130 7.69 14.97 15.27
N LEU A 131 8.03 13.69 15.23
CA LEU A 131 7.13 12.61 14.82
C LEU A 131 6.87 11.67 16.00
N LEU A 132 5.61 11.61 16.42
CA LEU A 132 5.15 10.70 17.46
C LEU A 132 4.48 9.48 16.80
N PRO A 133 5.03 8.28 16.93
CA PRO A 133 4.38 7.07 16.43
C PRO A 133 3.09 6.82 17.24
N ILE A 134 1.99 6.61 16.54
CA ILE A 134 0.67 6.37 17.11
C ILE A 134 0.28 4.90 16.97
N MET A 135 0.53 4.33 15.79
CA MET A 135 0.12 2.98 15.46
C MET A 135 1.04 2.39 14.41
N THR A 136 1.50 1.18 14.64
CA THR A 136 2.23 0.37 13.65
C THR A 136 1.45 -0.90 13.36
N ARG A 137 1.34 -1.26 12.08
CA ARG A 137 0.65 -2.46 11.60
C ARG A 137 1.50 -3.19 10.56
N GLN A 138 1.40 -4.50 10.58
CA GLN A 138 2.02 -5.37 9.58
C GLN A 138 1.11 -5.52 8.36
N PHE A 139 1.73 -5.56 7.19
CA PHE A 139 1.06 -5.85 5.93
C PHE A 139 1.82 -7.00 5.24
N PRO A 140 1.18 -8.16 5.03
CA PRO A 140 1.89 -9.39 4.64
C PRO A 140 2.37 -9.43 3.19
N GLY A 141 2.25 -8.36 2.45
CA GLY A 141 2.77 -8.22 1.09
C GLY A 141 1.84 -7.45 0.17
N LEU A 142 2.43 -6.72 -0.77
CA LEU A 142 1.71 -5.88 -1.74
C LEU A 142 1.39 -6.59 -3.07
N GLY A 143 1.49 -7.91 -3.12
CA GLY A 143 1.22 -8.71 -4.32
C GLY A 143 2.34 -9.68 -4.68
N ILE A 144 2.32 -10.18 -5.92
CA ILE A 144 3.22 -11.25 -6.35
C ILE A 144 4.69 -10.84 -6.35
N THR A 145 4.98 -9.60 -6.73
CA THR A 145 6.35 -9.06 -6.84
C THR A 145 6.90 -8.49 -5.53
N HIS A 146 6.03 -8.22 -4.55
CA HIS A 146 6.38 -7.62 -3.27
C HIS A 146 5.66 -8.40 -2.16
N ASN A 147 6.06 -9.64 -1.94
CA ASN A 147 5.46 -10.51 -0.93
C ASN A 147 6.20 -10.48 0.42
N GLU A 148 7.13 -9.57 0.59
CA GLU A 148 7.81 -9.36 1.85
C GLU A 148 6.89 -8.69 2.87
N MET A 149 7.11 -9.00 4.15
CA MET A 149 6.42 -8.32 5.24
C MET A 149 6.83 -6.86 5.27
N ILE A 150 5.86 -5.97 5.21
CA ILE A 150 6.07 -4.54 5.36
C ILE A 150 5.29 -4.00 6.56
N TYR A 151 5.68 -2.83 7.01
CA TYR A 151 5.06 -2.12 8.12
C TYR A 151 4.51 -0.79 7.64
N TYR A 152 3.29 -0.49 8.04
CA TYR A 152 2.75 0.86 7.99
C TYR A 152 2.78 1.44 9.39
N THR A 153 3.36 2.63 9.52
CA THR A 153 3.39 3.37 10.79
C THR A 153 2.73 4.72 10.61
N LEU A 154 1.70 4.97 11.39
CA LEU A 154 1.04 6.26 11.51
C LEU A 154 1.77 7.10 12.55
N TYR A 155 2.22 8.27 12.15
CA TYR A 155 2.84 9.27 13.01
C TYR A 155 1.95 10.50 13.10
N LYS A 156 1.88 11.10 14.29
CA LYS A 156 1.41 12.46 14.47
C LYS A 156 2.59 13.42 14.37
N GLN A 157 2.47 14.44 13.52
CA GLN A 157 3.46 15.51 13.46
C GLN A 157 3.17 16.54 14.54
N LYS A 158 4.18 16.86 15.37
CA LYS A 158 4.09 17.96 16.33
C LYS A 158 4.27 19.27 15.58
N SER A 159 3.49 20.27 15.93
CA SER A 159 3.74 21.64 15.49
C SER A 159 5.12 22.07 15.98
N ASP A 160 5.93 22.58 15.06
CA ASP A 160 7.21 23.19 15.43
C ASP A 160 6.90 24.54 16.10
N SER A 161 6.91 24.57 17.43
CA SER A 161 6.65 25.79 18.20
C SER A 161 7.81 26.81 18.12
N SER A 162 8.76 26.61 17.22
CA SER A 162 9.91 27.49 17.00
C SER A 162 9.69 28.57 15.93
N PHE A 163 8.46 28.71 15.39
CA PHE A 163 8.09 29.72 14.39
C PHE A 163 7.02 30.68 14.87
N GLU A 164 6.95 30.98 16.19
CA GLU A 164 6.25 32.16 16.71
C GLU A 164 7.22 33.32 17.03
#